data_0b183259eff4d5b2f2942f694efe80df
#
_entry.id   0b183259eff4d5b2f2942f694efe80df
#
_cell.length_a   1.000
_cell.length_b   1.000
_cell.length_c   1.000
_cell.angle_alpha   90.00
_cell.angle_beta   90.00
_cell.angle_gamma   90.00
#
_symmetry.space_group_name_H-M   'P 1'
#
loop_
_entity.id
_entity.type
_entity.pdbx_description
1 polymer ?
#
loop_
_entity_poly.entity_id
_entity_poly.type
_entity_poly.pdbx_seq_one_letter_code
_entity_poly.pdbx_strand_id
1 'polypeptide(L)'
;MLHPNNEWSLIIFNVLGQMSVGAFLALGVAHFYAVRKAGLQQADLLSTRALLALGPILVIGMAAVFGHVGNPERVFNMLSNLDTSWLAREVAAYGAFLVVGGAFAILQALTLFKRDEELPLSPGLRKALPTIRIVLAWIAAIFGLLFVLSAAMIYYDPRLAVRQTGWAHFHTVIIFFTDMVMLGALALGVGFVGNTLWLERRSKADKETLQIQLGLLRDSIKGMAFAAIAAIGVLFVSTPIYLVYLGTMGDRLTSSILMMLNTEFATWFFLYLFLTFTGAGILSGFAWYVATAEGKRRSLLYLLVVGAFVCVLVAAFIGRYLFYARNAVLLVGGP
;
A
#
# COMPACT_ATOMS: atom_id res chain seq x y z
N MET A 1 -4.04 19.55 23.30
CA MET A 1 -5.13 18.55 23.24
C MET A 1 -5.21 18.04 21.80
N LEU A 2 -4.84 16.79 21.59
CA LEU A 2 -4.97 16.15 20.27
C LEU A 2 -6.45 15.77 20.09
N HIS A 3 -7.22 16.61 19.40
CA HIS A 3 -8.56 16.24 18.99
C HIS A 3 -8.46 15.17 17.89
N PRO A 4 -9.29 14.11 17.91
CA PRO A 4 -9.33 13.08 16.86
C PRO A 4 -9.49 13.67 15.46
N ASN A 5 -10.07 14.87 15.37
CA ASN A 5 -10.28 15.61 14.12
C ASN A 5 -8.99 16.16 13.47
N ASN A 6 -7.84 16.15 14.16
CA ASN A 6 -6.57 16.68 13.62
C ASN A 6 -5.65 15.60 13.00
N GLU A 7 -6.01 14.31 13.12
CA GLU A 7 -5.15 13.21 12.67
C GLU A 7 -5.38 12.80 11.21
N TRP A 8 -6.31 13.43 10.49
CA TRP A 8 -6.62 13.08 9.10
C TRP A 8 -5.41 13.16 8.16
N SER A 9 -4.55 14.15 8.36
CA SER A 9 -3.32 14.30 7.58
C SER A 9 -2.41 13.08 7.73
N LEU A 10 -2.27 12.57 8.94
CA LEU A 10 -1.45 11.40 9.26
C LEU A 10 -2.10 10.10 8.77
N ILE A 11 -3.44 10.01 8.86
CA ILE A 11 -4.21 8.88 8.31
C ILE A 11 -4.01 8.80 6.80
N ILE A 12 -4.19 9.91 6.08
CA ILE A 12 -4.01 9.97 4.62
C ILE A 12 -2.57 9.60 4.24
N PHE A 13 -1.57 10.18 4.92
CA PHE A 13 -0.17 9.86 4.71
C PHE A 13 0.12 8.37 4.84
N ASN A 14 -0.32 7.76 5.95
CA ASN A 14 -0.05 6.35 6.20
C ASN A 14 -0.76 5.42 5.19
N VAL A 15 -2.05 5.65 4.92
CA VAL A 15 -2.82 4.81 4.00
C VAL A 15 -2.28 4.91 2.59
N LEU A 16 -2.05 6.12 2.06
CA LEU A 16 -1.54 6.31 0.71
C LEU A 16 -0.08 5.88 0.57
N GLY A 17 0.74 6.11 1.59
CA GLY A 17 2.13 5.66 1.61
C GLY A 17 2.24 4.14 1.57
N GLN A 18 1.53 3.43 2.45
CA GLN A 18 1.52 1.96 2.48
C GLN A 18 0.95 1.39 1.18
N MET A 19 -0.14 1.96 0.67
CA MET A 19 -0.71 1.56 -0.63
C MET A 19 0.31 1.70 -1.76
N SER A 20 1.05 2.82 -1.81
CA SER A 20 2.05 3.07 -2.85
C SER A 20 3.21 2.08 -2.78
N VAL A 21 3.72 1.80 -1.58
CA VAL A 21 4.80 0.80 -1.39
C VAL A 21 4.32 -0.59 -1.79
N GLY A 22 3.16 -1.03 -1.29
CA GLY A 22 2.61 -2.34 -1.61
C GLY A 22 2.33 -2.51 -3.11
N ALA A 23 1.78 -1.47 -3.77
CA ALA A 23 1.55 -1.50 -5.20
C ALA A 23 2.86 -1.53 -6.01
N PHE A 24 3.89 -0.81 -5.56
CA PHE A 24 5.22 -0.84 -6.19
C PHE A 24 5.86 -2.24 -6.10
N LEU A 25 5.79 -2.88 -4.94
CA LEU A 25 6.30 -4.24 -4.74
C LEU A 25 5.53 -5.27 -5.59
N ALA A 26 4.19 -5.20 -5.56
CA ALA A 26 3.34 -6.07 -6.38
C ALA A 26 3.58 -5.86 -7.88
N LEU A 27 3.83 -4.61 -8.30
CA LEU A 27 4.19 -4.28 -9.68
C LEU A 27 5.50 -4.93 -10.09
N GLY A 28 6.52 -4.91 -9.23
CA GLY A 28 7.81 -5.58 -9.49
C GLY A 28 7.62 -7.08 -9.74
N VAL A 29 6.82 -7.75 -8.90
CA VAL A 29 6.51 -9.18 -9.06
C VAL A 29 5.73 -9.45 -10.35
N ALA A 30 4.68 -8.65 -10.63
CA ALA A 30 3.85 -8.80 -11.82
C ALA A 30 4.67 -8.53 -13.10
N HIS A 31 5.52 -7.50 -13.11
CA HIS A 31 6.41 -7.18 -14.22
C HIS A 31 7.39 -8.31 -14.49
N PHE A 32 8.06 -8.83 -13.46
CA PHE A 32 8.99 -9.96 -13.59
C PHE A 32 8.33 -11.21 -14.17
N TYR A 33 7.11 -11.52 -13.70
CA TYR A 33 6.32 -12.61 -14.25
C TYR A 33 5.96 -12.36 -15.73
N ALA A 34 5.50 -11.15 -16.07
CA ALA A 34 5.13 -10.78 -17.42
C ALA A 34 6.31 -10.84 -18.40
N VAL A 35 7.52 -10.42 -17.98
CA VAL A 35 8.74 -10.53 -18.77
C VAL A 35 9.02 -11.99 -19.14
N ARG A 36 8.91 -12.90 -18.17
CA ARG A 36 9.14 -14.33 -18.41
C ARG A 36 8.09 -14.98 -19.31
N LYS A 37 6.85 -14.51 -19.23
CA LYS A 37 5.73 -15.11 -19.95
C LYS A 37 5.55 -14.56 -21.36
N ALA A 38 5.75 -13.27 -21.56
CA ALA A 38 5.38 -12.58 -22.80
C ALA A 38 6.47 -11.61 -23.32
N GLY A 39 7.62 -11.54 -22.66
CA GLY A 39 8.72 -10.67 -23.03
C GLY A 39 8.63 -9.26 -22.47
N LEU A 40 9.74 -8.52 -22.54
CA LEU A 40 9.91 -7.20 -21.93
C LEU A 40 8.91 -6.17 -22.45
N GLN A 41 8.69 -6.13 -23.76
CA GLN A 41 7.77 -5.15 -24.37
C GLN A 41 6.34 -5.28 -23.85
N GLN A 42 5.84 -6.51 -23.69
CA GLN A 42 4.49 -6.74 -23.16
C GLN A 42 4.41 -6.46 -21.66
N ALA A 43 5.48 -6.74 -20.92
CA ALA A 43 5.59 -6.39 -19.51
C ALA A 43 5.61 -4.88 -19.29
N ASP A 44 6.36 -4.13 -20.09
CA ASP A 44 6.37 -2.66 -20.04
C ASP A 44 5.00 -2.07 -20.39
N LEU A 45 4.32 -2.62 -21.40
CA LEU A 45 2.97 -2.17 -21.79
C LEU A 45 1.94 -2.39 -20.65
N LEU A 46 2.07 -3.48 -19.90
CA LEU A 46 1.20 -3.77 -18.74
C LEU A 46 1.50 -2.81 -17.58
N SER A 47 2.77 -2.65 -17.22
CA SER A 47 3.18 -2.11 -15.92
C SER A 47 3.40 -0.60 -15.92
N THR A 48 3.88 0.00 -17.02
CA THR A 48 4.36 1.39 -16.99
C THR A 48 3.26 2.39 -16.68
N ARG A 49 2.04 2.22 -17.22
CA ARG A 49 0.91 3.13 -16.93
C ARG A 49 0.41 2.99 -15.50
N ALA A 50 0.38 1.77 -14.97
CA ALA A 50 0.04 1.55 -13.57
C ALA A 50 1.06 2.19 -12.64
N LEU A 51 2.36 2.07 -12.96
CA LEU A 51 3.43 2.74 -12.23
C LEU A 51 3.25 4.27 -12.22
N LEU A 52 2.95 4.86 -13.37
CA LEU A 52 2.74 6.31 -13.46
C LEU A 52 1.53 6.80 -12.65
N ALA A 53 0.51 5.97 -12.49
CA ALA A 53 -0.64 6.30 -11.66
C ALA A 53 -0.31 6.31 -10.15
N LEU A 54 0.73 5.59 -9.71
CA LEU A 54 1.16 5.58 -8.31
C LEU A 54 1.90 6.86 -7.90
N GLY A 55 2.58 7.54 -8.82
CA GLY A 55 3.35 8.75 -8.55
C GLY A 55 2.52 9.85 -7.89
N PRO A 56 1.39 10.29 -8.48
CA PRO A 56 0.52 11.29 -7.88
C PRO A 56 -0.01 10.88 -6.50
N ILE A 57 -0.33 9.62 -6.29
CA ILE A 57 -0.83 9.10 -5.01
C ILE A 57 0.24 9.25 -3.93
N LEU A 58 1.48 8.89 -4.25
CA LEU A 58 2.61 9.03 -3.35
C LEU A 58 2.88 10.50 -3.00
N VAL A 59 2.82 11.39 -3.99
CA VAL A 59 2.98 12.84 -3.77
C VAL A 59 1.87 13.41 -2.89
N ILE A 60 0.61 13.01 -3.10
CA ILE A 60 -0.52 13.42 -2.26
C ILE A 60 -0.32 12.93 -0.82
N GLY A 61 0.12 11.69 -0.62
CA GLY A 61 0.47 11.16 0.70
C GLY A 61 1.54 12.01 1.39
N MET A 62 2.62 12.36 0.67
CA MET A 62 3.67 13.24 1.21
C MET A 62 3.14 14.64 1.53
N ALA A 63 2.33 15.23 0.65
CA ALA A 63 1.75 16.55 0.89
C ALA A 63 0.84 16.56 2.13
N ALA A 64 0.11 15.47 2.37
CA ALA A 64 -0.77 15.36 3.54
C ALA A 64 -0.01 15.46 4.86
N VAL A 65 1.22 14.91 4.95
CA VAL A 65 2.00 14.96 6.19
C VAL A 65 2.35 16.39 6.60
N PHE A 66 2.57 17.29 5.64
CA PHE A 66 2.84 18.70 5.94
C PHE A 66 1.67 19.40 6.64
N GLY A 67 0.43 18.93 6.45
CA GLY A 67 -0.73 19.41 7.19
C GLY A 67 -0.72 19.04 8.68
N HIS A 68 0.09 18.05 9.08
CA HIS A 68 0.26 17.64 10.47
C HIS A 68 1.48 18.27 11.15
N VAL A 69 2.46 18.71 10.36
CA VAL A 69 3.70 19.30 10.87
C VAL A 69 3.49 20.79 11.17
N GLY A 70 3.62 21.16 12.45
CA GLY A 70 3.43 22.54 12.89
C GLY A 70 4.47 23.53 12.33
N ASN A 71 5.69 23.05 12.02
CA ASN A 71 6.78 23.85 11.47
C ASN A 71 7.45 23.09 10.31
N PRO A 72 6.88 23.15 9.09
CA PRO A 72 7.38 22.40 7.93
C PRO A 72 8.86 22.66 7.59
N GLU A 73 9.35 23.87 7.83
CA GLU A 73 10.73 24.27 7.61
C GLU A 73 11.74 23.51 8.48
N ARG A 74 11.27 22.93 9.59
CA ARG A 74 12.11 22.15 10.52
C ARG A 74 12.15 20.65 10.21
N VAL A 75 11.43 20.18 9.20
CA VAL A 75 11.39 18.76 8.82
C VAL A 75 12.79 18.23 8.52
N PHE A 76 13.63 19.03 7.87
CA PHE A 76 15.02 18.64 7.58
C PHE A 76 15.88 18.47 8.85
N ASN A 77 15.55 19.17 9.95
CA ASN A 77 16.26 18.99 11.22
C ASN A 77 15.98 17.61 11.85
N MET A 78 14.90 16.93 11.45
CA MET A 78 14.62 15.56 11.90
C MET A 78 15.66 14.57 11.38
N LEU A 79 16.26 14.84 10.22
CA LEU A 79 17.28 13.96 9.62
C LEU A 79 18.56 13.86 10.45
N SER A 80 18.83 14.82 11.35
CA SER A 80 19.95 14.74 12.29
C SER A 80 19.76 13.70 13.41
N ASN A 81 18.54 13.14 13.55
CA ASN A 81 18.18 12.19 14.61
C ASN A 81 17.88 10.78 14.07
N LEU A 82 18.48 10.37 12.95
CA LEU A 82 18.24 9.07 12.31
C LEU A 82 18.66 7.88 13.18
N ASP A 83 19.63 8.09 14.06
CA ASP A 83 20.13 7.07 14.99
C ASP A 83 19.17 6.76 16.13
N THR A 84 18.36 7.74 16.57
CA THR A 84 17.53 7.66 17.77
C THR A 84 16.03 7.68 17.50
N SER A 85 15.58 8.26 16.38
CA SER A 85 14.15 8.52 16.10
C SER A 85 13.60 7.68 14.95
N TRP A 86 12.59 6.86 15.25
CA TRP A 86 11.84 6.13 14.22
C TRP A 86 11.07 7.06 13.27
N LEU A 87 10.57 8.19 13.77
CA LEU A 87 9.92 9.21 12.96
C LEU A 87 10.90 9.83 11.94
N ALA A 88 12.15 10.09 12.35
CA ALA A 88 13.19 10.58 11.44
C ALA A 88 13.49 9.54 10.33
N ARG A 89 13.57 8.26 10.70
CA ARG A 89 13.77 7.15 9.75
C ARG A 89 12.59 7.01 8.80
N GLU A 90 11.36 7.17 9.28
CA GLU A 90 10.14 7.13 8.46
C GLU A 90 10.18 8.22 7.38
N VAL A 91 10.43 9.47 7.76
CA VAL A 91 10.49 10.61 6.84
C VAL A 91 11.63 10.45 5.82
N ALA A 92 12.80 10.02 6.28
CA ALA A 92 13.96 9.77 5.40
C ALA A 92 13.68 8.65 4.40
N ALA A 93 13.12 7.53 4.86
CA ALA A 93 12.82 6.38 4.01
C ALA A 93 11.72 6.70 2.98
N TYR A 94 10.68 7.44 3.39
CA TYR A 94 9.63 7.90 2.47
C TYR A 94 10.18 8.85 1.41
N GLY A 95 10.98 9.85 1.83
CA GLY A 95 11.63 10.77 0.91
C GLY A 95 12.54 10.07 -0.09
N ALA A 96 13.35 9.11 0.39
CA ALA A 96 14.21 8.29 -0.47
C ALA A 96 13.39 7.42 -1.44
N PHE A 97 12.30 6.80 -0.97
CA PHE A 97 11.36 6.05 -1.83
C PHE A 97 10.75 6.94 -2.91
N LEU A 98 10.33 8.16 -2.56
CA LEU A 98 9.78 9.13 -3.51
C LEU A 98 10.81 9.54 -4.57
N VAL A 99 12.05 9.86 -4.18
CA VAL A 99 13.10 10.31 -5.09
C VAL A 99 13.58 9.17 -5.99
N VAL A 100 13.95 8.03 -5.40
CA VAL A 100 14.49 6.89 -6.17
C VAL A 100 13.41 6.21 -7.00
N GLY A 101 12.22 6.02 -6.42
CA GLY A 101 11.07 5.47 -7.13
C GLY A 101 10.58 6.40 -8.25
N GLY A 102 10.63 7.72 -8.01
CA GLY A 102 10.33 8.73 -9.02
C GLY A 102 11.34 8.70 -10.19
N ALA A 103 12.64 8.61 -9.89
CA ALA A 103 13.67 8.46 -10.91
C ALA A 103 13.46 7.17 -11.74
N PHE A 104 13.17 6.05 -11.08
CA PHE A 104 12.78 4.81 -11.76
C PHE A 104 11.55 5.01 -12.64
N ALA A 105 10.48 5.63 -12.12
CA ALA A 105 9.24 5.85 -12.85
C ALA A 105 9.45 6.73 -14.10
N ILE A 106 10.28 7.77 -14.00
CA ILE A 106 10.64 8.62 -15.15
C ILE A 106 11.36 7.82 -16.21
N LEU A 107 12.40 7.05 -15.83
CA LEU A 107 13.15 6.21 -16.77
C LEU A 107 12.26 5.12 -17.40
N GLN A 108 11.34 4.57 -16.65
CA GLN A 108 10.38 3.59 -17.14
C GLN A 108 9.34 4.24 -18.08
N ALA A 109 8.89 5.47 -17.80
CA ALA A 109 7.97 6.21 -18.64
C ALA A 109 8.53 6.48 -20.05
N LEU A 110 9.83 6.65 -20.17
CA LEU A 110 10.48 6.85 -21.47
C LEU A 110 10.23 5.69 -22.43
N THR A 111 10.07 4.47 -21.93
CA THR A 111 9.75 3.27 -22.75
C THR A 111 8.39 3.35 -23.47
N LEU A 112 7.46 4.21 -22.99
CA LEU A 112 6.18 4.44 -23.65
C LEU A 112 6.29 5.29 -24.91
N PHE A 113 7.34 6.11 -24.99
CA PHE A 113 7.50 7.11 -26.06
C PHE A 113 8.60 6.72 -27.04
N LYS A 114 9.66 6.09 -26.58
CA LYS A 114 10.81 5.72 -27.38
C LYS A 114 11.42 4.40 -26.90
N ARG A 115 11.94 3.61 -27.85
CA ARG A 115 12.80 2.48 -27.50
C ARG A 115 14.11 3.00 -26.91
N ASP A 116 14.75 2.22 -26.06
CA ASP A 116 16.03 2.61 -25.44
C ASP A 116 17.11 2.98 -26.50
N GLU A 117 17.07 2.33 -27.66
CA GLU A 117 17.95 2.57 -28.78
C GLU A 117 17.75 3.93 -29.45
N GLU A 118 16.54 4.53 -29.34
CA GLU A 118 16.17 5.80 -29.96
C GLU A 118 16.39 7.01 -29.02
N LEU A 119 16.80 6.75 -27.78
CA LEU A 119 17.07 7.83 -26.83
C LEU A 119 18.36 8.59 -27.19
N PRO A 120 18.37 9.92 -27.06
CA PRO A 120 19.57 10.75 -27.36
C PRO A 120 20.62 10.63 -26.26
N LEU A 121 21.08 9.39 -26.00
CA LEU A 121 22.05 9.06 -24.97
C LEU A 121 23.30 8.44 -25.59
N SER A 122 24.42 8.48 -24.88
CA SER A 122 25.63 7.80 -25.31
C SER A 122 25.40 6.27 -25.43
N PRO A 123 26.09 5.57 -26.34
CA PRO A 123 25.90 4.13 -26.52
C PRO A 123 26.09 3.32 -25.24
N GLY A 124 27.05 3.70 -24.40
CA GLY A 124 27.30 3.06 -23.10
C GLY A 124 26.13 3.23 -22.13
N LEU A 125 25.54 4.43 -22.04
CA LEU A 125 24.43 4.70 -21.16
C LEU A 125 23.16 3.98 -21.63
N ARG A 126 22.88 3.93 -22.94
CA ARG A 126 21.76 3.17 -23.49
C ARG A 126 21.84 1.68 -23.11
N LYS A 127 23.02 1.09 -23.21
CA LYS A 127 23.25 -0.31 -22.83
C LYS A 127 23.07 -0.54 -21.32
N ALA A 128 23.36 0.46 -20.50
CA ALA A 128 23.24 0.37 -19.05
C ALA A 128 21.81 0.63 -18.53
N LEU A 129 20.93 1.30 -19.29
CA LEU A 129 19.60 1.70 -18.86
C LEU A 129 18.75 0.57 -18.25
N PRO A 130 18.64 -0.62 -18.83
CA PRO A 130 17.87 -1.71 -18.22
C PRO A 130 18.40 -2.09 -16.84
N THR A 131 19.73 -2.15 -16.68
CA THR A 131 20.37 -2.43 -15.40
C THR A 131 20.14 -1.32 -14.40
N ILE A 132 20.25 -0.05 -14.81
CA ILE A 132 19.96 1.11 -13.95
C ILE A 132 18.52 1.07 -13.45
N ARG A 133 17.54 0.78 -14.30
CA ARG A 133 16.12 0.63 -13.88
C ARG A 133 15.95 -0.47 -12.84
N ILE A 134 16.58 -1.63 -13.04
CA ILE A 134 16.50 -2.73 -12.07
C ILE A 134 17.10 -2.32 -10.72
N VAL A 135 18.27 -1.68 -10.73
CA VAL A 135 18.93 -1.23 -9.50
C VAL A 135 18.08 -0.19 -8.76
N LEU A 136 17.56 0.81 -9.49
CA LEU A 136 16.68 1.82 -8.90
C LEU A 136 15.40 1.20 -8.33
N ALA A 137 14.80 0.23 -9.02
CA ALA A 137 13.62 -0.47 -8.54
C ALA A 137 13.88 -1.21 -7.21
N TRP A 138 15.01 -1.91 -7.09
CA TRP A 138 15.40 -2.60 -5.86
C TRP A 138 15.68 -1.62 -4.72
N ILE A 139 16.40 -0.54 -4.98
CA ILE A 139 16.69 0.50 -3.97
C ILE A 139 15.38 1.14 -3.50
N ALA A 140 14.48 1.49 -4.43
CA ALA A 140 13.17 2.03 -4.07
C ALA A 140 12.35 1.02 -3.25
N ALA A 141 12.34 -0.25 -3.60
CA ALA A 141 11.65 -1.30 -2.85
C ALA A 141 12.17 -1.40 -1.39
N ILE A 142 13.49 -1.34 -1.20
CA ILE A 142 14.10 -1.34 0.13
C ILE A 142 13.66 -0.12 0.94
N PHE A 143 13.72 1.09 0.36
CA PHE A 143 13.27 2.30 1.06
C PHE A 143 11.78 2.29 1.35
N GLY A 144 10.95 1.75 0.46
CA GLY A 144 9.53 1.55 0.71
C GLY A 144 9.27 0.62 1.89
N LEU A 145 9.95 -0.51 1.97
CA LEU A 145 9.84 -1.43 3.12
C LEU A 145 10.35 -0.80 4.42
N LEU A 146 11.46 -0.05 4.36
CA LEU A 146 11.99 0.68 5.51
C LEU A 146 11.02 1.76 6.00
N PHE A 147 10.31 2.44 5.08
CA PHE A 147 9.25 3.38 5.44
C PHE A 147 8.14 2.68 6.24
N VAL A 148 7.56 1.59 5.71
CA VAL A 148 6.47 0.88 6.40
C VAL A 148 6.92 0.32 7.75
N LEU A 149 8.14 -0.22 7.81
CA LEU A 149 8.73 -0.71 9.05
C LEU A 149 8.91 0.43 10.07
N SER A 150 9.49 1.56 9.65
CA SER A 150 9.72 2.70 10.54
C SER A 150 8.41 3.29 11.06
N ALA A 151 7.39 3.39 10.18
CA ALA A 151 6.04 3.81 10.56
C ALA A 151 5.42 2.89 11.63
N ALA A 152 5.58 1.58 11.51
CA ALA A 152 5.12 0.63 12.52
C ALA A 152 5.91 0.75 13.83
N MET A 153 7.23 0.94 13.74
CA MET A 153 8.13 0.99 14.89
C MET A 153 7.94 2.24 15.76
N ILE A 154 7.44 3.35 15.20
CA ILE A 154 7.05 4.55 15.99
C ILE A 154 6.08 4.16 17.11
N TYR A 155 5.15 3.25 16.83
CA TYR A 155 4.11 2.83 17.77
C TYR A 155 4.48 1.55 18.54
N TYR A 156 5.35 0.72 17.98
CA TYR A 156 5.78 -0.52 18.60
C TYR A 156 6.88 -0.31 19.65
N ASP A 157 7.72 0.74 19.53
CA ASP A 157 8.87 0.96 20.41
C ASP A 157 8.42 1.13 21.88
N PRO A 158 8.78 0.20 22.77
CA PRO A 158 8.35 0.23 24.16
C PRO A 158 8.87 1.46 24.93
N ARG A 159 9.94 2.09 24.45
CA ARG A 159 10.48 3.33 25.07
C ARG A 159 9.51 4.51 24.90
N LEU A 160 8.76 4.55 23.81
CA LEU A 160 7.72 5.54 23.53
C LEU A 160 6.37 5.06 24.07
N ALA A 161 6.13 3.78 24.06
CA ALA A 161 4.87 3.13 24.39
C ALA A 161 4.65 2.89 25.90
N VAL A 162 5.55 3.32 26.79
CA VAL A 162 5.41 3.15 28.26
C VAL A 162 4.09 3.67 28.82
N ARG A 163 3.40 4.57 28.07
CA ARG A 163 2.06 5.08 28.42
C ARG A 163 0.93 4.55 27.51
N GLN A 164 1.26 3.67 26.54
CA GLN A 164 0.33 3.27 25.49
C GLN A 164 0.46 1.78 25.16
N THR A 165 0.22 0.94 26.17
CA THR A 165 0.36 -0.52 26.09
C THR A 165 -0.35 -1.15 24.90
N GLY A 166 -1.47 -0.58 24.43
CA GLY A 166 -2.22 -1.08 23.28
C GLY A 166 -1.50 -1.00 21.94
N TRP A 167 -0.47 -0.18 21.80
CA TRP A 167 0.33 -0.06 20.56
C TRP A 167 1.61 -0.89 20.59
N ALA A 168 2.21 -1.04 21.76
CA ALA A 168 3.47 -1.77 21.95
C ALA A 168 3.28 -3.30 21.85
N HIS A 169 2.62 -3.74 20.80
CA HIS A 169 2.39 -5.15 20.52
C HIS A 169 2.71 -5.48 19.07
N PHE A 170 3.21 -6.69 18.81
CA PHE A 170 3.59 -7.13 17.46
C PHE A 170 2.44 -7.04 16.44
N HIS A 171 1.20 -7.08 16.91
CA HIS A 171 0.01 -6.83 16.08
C HIS A 171 0.05 -5.47 15.35
N THR A 172 0.66 -4.43 15.93
CA THR A 172 0.87 -3.15 15.27
C THR A 172 1.70 -3.30 13.99
N VAL A 173 2.79 -4.06 14.05
CA VAL A 173 3.62 -4.34 12.88
C VAL A 173 2.81 -5.14 11.84
N ILE A 174 2.04 -6.14 12.28
CA ILE A 174 1.20 -6.96 11.39
C ILE A 174 0.19 -6.10 10.64
N ILE A 175 -0.53 -5.18 11.31
CA ILE A 175 -1.50 -4.30 10.65
C ILE A 175 -0.82 -3.47 9.55
N PHE A 176 0.33 -2.86 9.83
CA PHE A 176 1.01 -2.01 8.86
C PHE A 176 1.42 -2.78 7.61
N PHE A 177 1.94 -4.00 7.76
CA PHE A 177 2.36 -4.82 6.63
C PHE A 177 1.19 -5.48 5.90
N THR A 178 0.14 -5.92 6.60
CA THR A 178 -1.06 -6.48 5.95
C THR A 178 -1.83 -5.41 5.18
N ASP A 179 -1.96 -4.19 5.73
CA ASP A 179 -2.55 -3.04 5.02
C ASP A 179 -1.73 -2.71 3.76
N MET A 180 -0.40 -2.66 3.84
CA MET A 180 0.48 -2.46 2.70
C MET A 180 0.22 -3.49 1.59
N VAL A 181 0.14 -4.77 1.95
CA VAL A 181 -0.05 -5.86 0.97
C VAL A 181 -1.45 -5.81 0.37
N MET A 182 -2.51 -5.69 1.18
CA MET A 182 -3.90 -5.69 0.70
C MET A 182 -4.18 -4.47 -0.18
N LEU A 183 -3.88 -3.26 0.33
CA LEU A 183 -4.10 -2.02 -0.41
C LEU A 183 -3.26 -1.98 -1.68
N GLY A 184 -1.98 -2.31 -1.58
CA GLY A 184 -1.07 -2.24 -2.70
C GLY A 184 -1.42 -3.22 -3.82
N ALA A 185 -1.68 -4.48 -3.49
CA ALA A 185 -2.06 -5.49 -4.47
C ALA A 185 -3.36 -5.11 -5.19
N LEU A 186 -4.39 -4.69 -4.46
CA LEU A 186 -5.69 -4.34 -5.04
C LEU A 186 -5.65 -3.02 -5.81
N ALA A 187 -4.91 -2.01 -5.34
CA ALA A 187 -4.68 -0.76 -6.09
C ALA A 187 -3.99 -1.02 -7.43
N LEU A 188 -2.96 -1.87 -7.44
CA LEU A 188 -2.31 -2.28 -8.68
C LEU A 188 -3.28 -3.03 -9.61
N GLY A 189 -4.13 -3.90 -9.07
CA GLY A 189 -5.19 -4.57 -9.80
C GLY A 189 -6.10 -3.58 -10.55
N VAL A 190 -6.53 -2.51 -9.86
CA VAL A 190 -7.29 -1.41 -10.48
C VAL A 190 -6.48 -0.70 -11.55
N GLY A 191 -5.19 -0.44 -11.31
CA GLY A 191 -4.28 0.14 -12.31
C GLY A 191 -4.18 -0.70 -13.58
N PHE A 192 -4.09 -2.03 -13.46
CA PHE A 192 -4.05 -2.93 -14.61
C PHE A 192 -5.39 -3.03 -15.34
N VAL A 193 -6.51 -3.02 -14.62
CA VAL A 193 -7.85 -2.91 -15.23
C VAL A 193 -7.96 -1.61 -16.01
N GLY A 194 -7.55 -0.48 -15.45
CA GLY A 194 -7.54 0.82 -16.13
C GLY A 194 -6.66 0.82 -17.39
N ASN A 195 -5.46 0.23 -17.33
CA ASN A 195 -4.59 0.08 -18.49
C ASN A 195 -5.25 -0.76 -19.60
N THR A 196 -5.90 -1.87 -19.25
CA THR A 196 -6.58 -2.74 -20.21
C THR A 196 -7.76 -2.04 -20.87
N LEU A 197 -8.60 -1.35 -20.08
CA LEU A 197 -9.71 -0.54 -20.60
C LEU A 197 -9.22 0.58 -21.56
N TRP A 198 -8.08 1.19 -21.25
CA TRP A 198 -7.49 2.19 -22.11
C TRP A 198 -7.02 1.57 -23.44
N LEU A 199 -6.39 0.38 -23.41
CA LEU A 199 -5.99 -0.34 -24.62
C LEU A 199 -7.20 -0.75 -25.47
N GLU A 200 -8.27 -1.26 -24.86
CA GLU A 200 -9.51 -1.62 -25.53
C GLU A 200 -10.15 -0.42 -26.26
N ARG A 201 -10.17 0.76 -25.64
CA ARG A 201 -10.76 1.98 -26.22
C ARG A 201 -9.93 2.59 -27.34
N ARG A 202 -8.61 2.54 -27.25
CA ARG A 202 -7.70 3.09 -28.26
C ARG A 202 -7.51 2.20 -29.50
N SER A 203 -8.02 1.01 -29.50
CA SER A 203 -8.29 0.01 -30.59
C SER A 203 -7.54 0.13 -31.92
N LYS A 204 -6.32 0.63 -31.93
CA LYS A 204 -5.31 0.32 -32.93
C LYS A 204 -4.35 -0.76 -32.44
N ALA A 205 -4.54 -1.25 -31.20
CA ALA A 205 -3.79 -2.40 -30.72
C ALA A 205 -4.20 -3.62 -31.53
N ASP A 206 -3.22 -4.30 -32.08
CA ASP A 206 -3.40 -5.59 -32.72
C ASP A 206 -4.16 -6.53 -31.76
N LYS A 207 -5.11 -7.30 -32.32
CA LYS A 207 -5.92 -8.26 -31.54
C LYS A 207 -5.05 -9.22 -30.74
N GLU A 208 -3.89 -9.59 -31.25
CA GLU A 208 -2.93 -10.47 -30.58
C GLU A 208 -2.35 -9.82 -29.32
N THR A 209 -1.89 -8.56 -29.44
CA THR A 209 -1.40 -7.79 -28.27
C THR A 209 -2.45 -7.67 -27.19
N LEU A 210 -3.71 -7.40 -27.56
CA LEU A 210 -4.80 -7.29 -26.58
C LEU A 210 -5.06 -8.63 -25.87
N GLN A 211 -5.01 -9.75 -26.59
CA GLN A 211 -5.19 -11.07 -25.97
C GLN A 211 -4.05 -11.39 -24.99
N ILE A 212 -2.80 -11.07 -25.34
CA ILE A 212 -1.65 -11.24 -24.45
C ILE A 212 -1.83 -10.40 -23.18
N GLN A 213 -2.21 -9.13 -23.34
CA GLN A 213 -2.43 -8.22 -22.19
C GLN A 213 -3.57 -8.70 -21.28
N LEU A 214 -4.65 -9.23 -21.85
CA LEU A 214 -5.74 -9.83 -21.07
C LEU A 214 -5.32 -11.09 -20.33
N GLY A 215 -4.46 -11.92 -20.91
CA GLY A 215 -3.85 -13.07 -20.25
C GLY A 215 -2.97 -12.65 -19.06
N LEU A 216 -2.10 -11.67 -19.27
CA LEU A 216 -1.24 -11.11 -18.22
C LEU A 216 -2.04 -10.46 -17.09
N LEU A 217 -3.09 -9.71 -17.44
CA LEU A 217 -4.01 -9.13 -16.46
C LEU A 217 -4.64 -10.20 -15.56
N ARG A 218 -5.19 -11.27 -16.15
CA ARG A 218 -5.83 -12.36 -15.37
C ARG A 218 -4.84 -13.02 -14.42
N ASP A 219 -3.63 -13.32 -14.89
CA ASP A 219 -2.62 -13.95 -14.04
C ASP A 219 -2.15 -13.02 -12.93
N SER A 220 -1.99 -11.74 -13.23
CA SER A 220 -1.66 -10.74 -12.21
C SER A 220 -2.76 -10.61 -11.16
N ILE A 221 -4.04 -10.58 -11.57
CA ILE A 221 -5.17 -10.53 -10.64
C ILE A 221 -5.20 -11.78 -9.74
N LYS A 222 -4.89 -12.97 -10.27
CA LYS A 222 -4.78 -14.19 -9.44
C LYS A 222 -3.72 -14.04 -8.34
N GLY A 223 -2.54 -13.56 -8.69
CA GLY A 223 -1.47 -13.31 -7.72
C GLY A 223 -1.83 -12.24 -6.68
N MET A 224 -2.44 -11.14 -7.11
CA MET A 224 -2.88 -10.05 -6.23
C MET A 224 -4.01 -10.48 -5.29
N ALA A 225 -5.00 -11.21 -5.80
CA ALA A 225 -6.09 -11.76 -5.00
C ALA A 225 -5.56 -12.74 -3.95
N PHE A 226 -4.63 -13.61 -4.33
CA PHE A 226 -3.98 -14.52 -3.39
C PHE A 226 -3.23 -13.75 -2.29
N ALA A 227 -2.45 -12.71 -2.65
CA ALA A 227 -1.74 -11.88 -1.68
C ALA A 227 -2.71 -11.18 -0.71
N ALA A 228 -3.83 -10.63 -1.20
CA ALA A 228 -4.84 -10.00 -0.37
C ALA A 228 -5.52 -11.00 0.58
N ILE A 229 -5.87 -12.21 0.09
CA ILE A 229 -6.45 -13.27 0.91
C ILE A 229 -5.46 -13.77 1.98
N ALA A 230 -4.20 -13.94 1.62
CA ALA A 230 -3.18 -14.33 2.59
C ALA A 230 -2.98 -13.25 3.68
N ALA A 231 -2.92 -11.98 3.28
CA ALA A 231 -2.74 -10.87 4.22
C ALA A 231 -3.93 -10.74 5.18
N ILE A 232 -5.18 -10.86 4.69
CA ILE A 232 -6.35 -10.83 5.58
C ILE A 232 -6.39 -12.05 6.49
N GLY A 233 -5.96 -13.22 6.03
CA GLY A 233 -5.82 -14.41 6.88
C GLY A 233 -4.90 -14.14 8.07
N VAL A 234 -3.73 -13.55 7.84
CA VAL A 234 -2.79 -13.15 8.90
C VAL A 234 -3.43 -12.13 9.86
N LEU A 235 -4.14 -11.13 9.32
CA LEU A 235 -4.80 -10.10 10.13
C LEU A 235 -5.89 -10.71 11.01
N PHE A 236 -6.73 -11.59 10.47
CA PHE A 236 -7.83 -12.22 11.19
C PHE A 236 -7.39 -13.22 12.25
N VAL A 237 -6.22 -13.83 12.10
CA VAL A 237 -5.61 -14.66 13.14
C VAL A 237 -4.98 -13.78 14.23
N SER A 238 -4.28 -12.72 13.84
CA SER A 238 -3.56 -11.87 14.82
C SER A 238 -4.49 -10.98 15.64
N THR A 239 -5.64 -10.56 15.11
CA THR A 239 -6.58 -9.67 15.80
C THR A 239 -7.19 -10.31 17.05
N PRO A 240 -7.77 -11.52 17.03
CA PRO A 240 -8.25 -12.17 18.26
C PRO A 240 -7.14 -12.40 19.29
N ILE A 241 -5.95 -12.80 18.85
CA ILE A 241 -4.79 -12.99 19.75
C ILE A 241 -4.46 -11.68 20.45
N TYR A 242 -4.46 -10.58 19.71
CA TYR A 242 -4.23 -9.25 20.26
C TYR A 242 -5.32 -8.83 21.25
N LEU A 243 -6.60 -9.08 20.96
CA LEU A 243 -7.70 -8.77 21.87
C LEU A 243 -7.63 -9.59 23.16
N VAL A 244 -7.27 -10.88 23.08
CA VAL A 244 -7.04 -11.71 24.27
C VAL A 244 -5.86 -11.17 25.08
N TYR A 245 -4.74 -10.82 24.43
CA TYR A 245 -3.60 -10.20 25.09
C TYR A 245 -4.02 -8.93 25.87
N LEU A 246 -4.75 -8.02 25.23
CA LEU A 246 -5.29 -6.84 25.89
C LEU A 246 -6.14 -7.19 27.12
N GLY A 247 -6.99 -8.21 27.04
CA GLY A 247 -7.83 -8.68 28.14
C GLY A 247 -7.05 -9.25 29.33
N THR A 248 -5.83 -9.76 29.11
CA THR A 248 -4.99 -10.34 30.16
C THR A 248 -4.12 -9.32 30.88
N MET A 249 -3.87 -8.14 30.28
CA MET A 249 -2.98 -7.12 30.86
C MET A 249 -3.55 -6.44 32.09
N GLY A 250 -4.88 -6.38 32.24
CA GLY A 250 -5.58 -5.96 33.48
C GLY A 250 -5.36 -4.52 33.92
N ASP A 251 -4.70 -3.69 33.13
CA ASP A 251 -4.50 -2.29 33.45
C ASP A 251 -5.71 -1.41 32.99
N ARG A 252 -5.83 -0.22 33.56
CA ARG A 252 -6.94 0.70 33.24
C ARG A 252 -6.93 1.10 31.76
N LEU A 253 -5.74 1.24 31.16
CA LEU A 253 -5.57 1.65 29.76
C LEU A 253 -6.11 0.57 28.81
N THR A 254 -5.76 -0.67 29.07
CA THR A 254 -6.19 -1.83 28.29
C THR A 254 -7.70 -2.03 28.40
N SER A 255 -8.24 -1.90 29.61
CA SER A 255 -9.69 -1.98 29.84
C SER A 255 -10.43 -0.85 29.08
N SER A 256 -9.88 0.36 29.08
CA SER A 256 -10.46 1.49 28.34
C SER A 256 -10.46 1.27 26.83
N ILE A 257 -9.38 0.68 26.25
CA ILE A 257 -9.31 0.34 24.83
C ILE A 257 -10.36 -0.71 24.49
N LEU A 258 -10.49 -1.77 25.28
CA LEU A 258 -11.50 -2.82 25.06
C LEU A 258 -12.91 -2.25 25.20
N MET A 259 -13.15 -1.40 26.18
CA MET A 259 -14.45 -0.75 26.40
C MET A 259 -14.79 0.16 25.22
N MET A 260 -13.85 0.95 24.73
CA MET A 260 -14.04 1.81 23.56
C MET A 260 -14.42 0.99 22.31
N LEU A 261 -13.75 -0.14 22.05
CA LEU A 261 -14.08 -1.02 20.93
C LEU A 261 -15.45 -1.70 21.06
N ASN A 262 -15.94 -1.87 22.30
CA ASN A 262 -17.22 -2.51 22.57
C ASN A 262 -18.40 -1.51 22.71
N THR A 263 -18.15 -0.22 22.83
CA THR A 263 -19.18 0.81 23.06
C THR A 263 -19.19 1.87 21.96
N GLU A 264 -18.36 2.90 22.08
CA GLU A 264 -18.41 4.08 21.18
C GLU A 264 -17.99 3.78 19.75
N PHE A 265 -16.99 2.93 19.58
CA PHE A 265 -16.40 2.62 18.27
C PHE A 265 -16.74 1.23 17.75
N ALA A 266 -17.63 0.49 18.45
CA ALA A 266 -18.00 -0.86 18.06
C ALA A 266 -18.50 -0.93 16.61
N THR A 267 -19.38 -0.04 16.22
CA THR A 267 -19.92 0.03 14.85
C THR A 267 -18.80 0.21 13.81
N TRP A 268 -17.86 1.12 14.06
CA TRP A 268 -16.72 1.37 13.17
C TRP A 268 -15.77 0.21 13.14
N PHE A 269 -15.53 -0.45 14.27
CA PHE A 269 -14.68 -1.63 14.35
C PHE A 269 -15.26 -2.82 13.57
N PHE A 270 -16.56 -3.11 13.74
CA PHE A 270 -17.21 -4.16 12.97
C PHE A 270 -17.32 -3.81 11.49
N LEU A 271 -17.56 -2.55 11.13
CA LEU A 271 -17.55 -2.10 9.75
C LEU A 271 -16.17 -2.26 9.11
N TYR A 272 -15.10 -1.91 9.84
CA TYR A 272 -13.72 -2.16 9.41
C TYR A 272 -13.47 -3.64 9.11
N LEU A 273 -13.82 -4.54 10.03
CA LEU A 273 -13.67 -5.99 9.84
C LEU A 273 -14.50 -6.49 8.67
N PHE A 274 -15.75 -6.08 8.59
CA PHE A 274 -16.68 -6.48 7.52
C PHE A 274 -16.17 -6.05 6.15
N LEU A 275 -15.78 -4.80 5.98
CA LEU A 275 -15.27 -4.29 4.71
C LEU A 275 -13.93 -4.94 4.32
N THR A 276 -13.03 -5.14 5.29
CA THR A 276 -11.76 -5.82 5.04
C THR A 276 -12.00 -7.26 4.59
N PHE A 277 -12.87 -8.00 5.29
CA PHE A 277 -13.22 -9.36 4.92
C PHE A 277 -13.94 -9.45 3.58
N THR A 278 -14.87 -8.56 3.33
CA THR A 278 -15.59 -8.50 2.05
C THR A 278 -14.64 -8.20 0.90
N GLY A 279 -13.78 -7.19 1.03
CA GLY A 279 -12.86 -6.78 -0.03
C GLY A 279 -11.70 -7.75 -0.25
N ALA A 280 -10.87 -7.95 0.77
CA ALA A 280 -9.67 -8.78 0.64
C ALA A 280 -9.97 -10.29 0.65
N GLY A 281 -11.04 -10.72 1.31
CA GLY A 281 -11.45 -12.12 1.34
C GLY A 281 -12.42 -12.48 0.20
N ILE A 282 -13.68 -12.06 0.31
CA ILE A 282 -14.77 -12.52 -0.55
C ILE A 282 -14.59 -12.04 -2.00
N LEU A 283 -14.51 -10.72 -2.23
CA LEU A 283 -14.44 -10.18 -3.59
C LEU A 283 -13.12 -10.56 -4.27
N SER A 284 -12.01 -10.62 -3.54
CA SER A 284 -10.74 -11.11 -4.06
C SER A 284 -10.79 -12.60 -4.41
N GLY A 285 -11.45 -13.43 -3.59
CA GLY A 285 -11.68 -14.84 -3.89
C GLY A 285 -12.52 -15.04 -5.16
N PHE A 286 -13.59 -14.27 -5.32
CA PHE A 286 -14.37 -14.29 -6.56
C PHE A 286 -13.59 -13.74 -7.76
N ALA A 287 -12.76 -12.70 -7.59
CA ALA A 287 -11.90 -12.20 -8.65
C ALA A 287 -10.89 -13.26 -9.09
N TRP A 288 -10.27 -13.97 -8.15
CA TRP A 288 -9.39 -15.10 -8.43
C TRP A 288 -10.11 -16.20 -9.22
N TYR A 289 -11.30 -16.59 -8.77
CA TYR A 289 -12.12 -17.62 -9.44
C TYR A 289 -12.50 -17.20 -10.87
N VAL A 290 -12.95 -15.96 -11.06
CA VAL A 290 -13.32 -15.43 -12.40
C VAL A 290 -12.09 -15.30 -13.29
N ALA A 291 -10.94 -14.92 -12.75
CA ALA A 291 -9.68 -14.85 -13.49
C ALA A 291 -9.17 -16.23 -13.93
N THR A 292 -9.49 -17.28 -13.20
CA THR A 292 -9.09 -18.67 -13.52
C THR A 292 -10.01 -19.29 -14.57
N ALA A 293 -11.29 -18.94 -14.60
CA ALA A 293 -12.25 -19.54 -15.52
C ALA A 293 -12.20 -18.88 -16.90
N GLU A 294 -11.83 -19.64 -17.92
CA GLU A 294 -11.84 -19.20 -19.30
C GLU A 294 -13.25 -18.84 -19.77
N GLY A 295 -13.37 -17.76 -20.56
CA GLY A 295 -14.64 -17.34 -21.18
C GLY A 295 -15.60 -16.55 -20.30
N LYS A 296 -15.33 -16.31 -19.02
CA LYS A 296 -16.19 -15.51 -18.15
C LYS A 296 -16.11 -14.01 -18.44
N ARG A 297 -17.22 -13.30 -18.10
CA ARG A 297 -17.45 -11.88 -18.38
C ARG A 297 -16.33 -11.01 -17.80
N ARG A 298 -15.57 -10.33 -18.66
CA ARG A 298 -14.49 -9.38 -18.28
C ARG A 298 -15.00 -8.27 -17.36
N SER A 299 -16.20 -7.77 -17.65
CA SER A 299 -16.85 -6.72 -16.84
C SER A 299 -17.03 -7.15 -15.38
N LEU A 300 -17.36 -8.43 -15.14
CA LEU A 300 -17.47 -8.96 -13.77
C LEU A 300 -16.11 -8.96 -13.09
N LEU A 301 -15.05 -9.38 -13.76
CA LEU A 301 -13.69 -9.35 -13.20
C LEU A 301 -13.28 -7.94 -12.79
N TYR A 302 -13.53 -6.95 -13.66
CA TYR A 302 -13.22 -5.55 -13.39
C TYR A 302 -14.01 -5.01 -12.19
N LEU A 303 -15.31 -5.32 -12.14
CA LEU A 303 -16.18 -4.92 -11.02
C LEU A 303 -15.69 -5.52 -9.69
N LEU A 304 -15.32 -6.80 -9.67
CA LEU A 304 -14.83 -7.49 -8.47
C LEU A 304 -13.52 -6.87 -7.98
N VAL A 305 -12.57 -6.58 -8.88
CA VAL A 305 -11.29 -5.97 -8.52
C VAL A 305 -11.48 -4.55 -7.97
N VAL A 306 -12.28 -3.73 -8.63
CA VAL A 306 -12.56 -2.36 -8.19
C VAL A 306 -13.35 -2.39 -6.87
N GLY A 307 -14.36 -3.25 -6.75
CA GLY A 307 -15.13 -3.41 -5.51
C GLY A 307 -14.27 -3.87 -4.34
N ALA A 308 -13.38 -4.84 -4.56
CA ALA A 308 -12.43 -5.30 -3.55
C ALA A 308 -11.52 -4.16 -3.07
N PHE A 309 -10.97 -3.39 -4.01
CA PHE A 309 -10.11 -2.24 -3.69
C PHE A 309 -10.87 -1.18 -2.88
N VAL A 310 -12.08 -0.79 -3.31
CA VAL A 310 -12.87 0.24 -2.61
C VAL A 310 -13.19 -0.21 -1.18
N CYS A 311 -13.62 -1.45 -0.99
CA CYS A 311 -13.88 -1.99 0.34
C CYS A 311 -12.64 -1.91 1.25
N VAL A 312 -11.48 -2.37 0.76
CA VAL A 312 -10.23 -2.37 1.54
C VAL A 312 -9.72 -0.95 1.78
N LEU A 313 -9.86 -0.05 0.80
CA LEU A 313 -9.46 1.35 0.96
C LEU A 313 -10.28 2.04 2.07
N VAL A 314 -11.59 1.90 2.05
CA VAL A 314 -12.48 2.46 3.09
C VAL A 314 -12.17 1.82 4.43
N ALA A 315 -11.99 0.50 4.47
CA ALA A 315 -11.60 -0.21 5.68
C ALA A 315 -10.26 0.29 6.25
N ALA A 316 -9.26 0.54 5.42
CA ALA A 316 -7.97 1.03 5.86
C ALA A 316 -8.06 2.43 6.48
N PHE A 317 -8.88 3.32 5.92
CA PHE A 317 -9.14 4.63 6.53
C PHE A 317 -9.83 4.49 7.89
N ILE A 318 -10.86 3.65 8.01
CA ILE A 318 -11.55 3.38 9.27
C ILE A 318 -10.58 2.74 10.28
N GLY A 319 -9.84 1.72 9.87
CA GLY A 319 -8.87 1.03 10.73
C GLY A 319 -7.78 1.97 11.24
N ARG A 320 -7.27 2.87 10.38
CA ARG A 320 -6.26 3.86 10.78
C ARG A 320 -6.84 4.94 11.68
N TYR A 321 -8.10 5.37 11.43
CA TYR A 321 -8.82 6.26 12.35
C TYR A 321 -8.98 5.63 13.74
N LEU A 322 -9.45 4.38 13.81
CA LEU A 322 -9.58 3.64 15.08
C LEU A 322 -8.23 3.45 15.79
N PHE A 323 -7.15 3.26 15.01
CA PHE A 323 -5.80 3.15 15.57
C PHE A 323 -5.36 4.42 16.28
N TYR A 324 -5.64 5.60 15.71
CA TYR A 324 -5.30 6.89 16.34
C TYR A 324 -6.32 7.33 17.41
N ALA A 325 -7.60 7.04 17.24
CA ALA A 325 -8.64 7.38 18.20
C ALA A 325 -8.40 6.75 19.58
N ARG A 326 -7.81 5.56 19.64
CA ARG A 326 -7.40 4.92 20.89
C ARG A 326 -6.51 5.81 21.75
N ASN A 327 -5.65 6.60 21.15
CA ASN A 327 -4.74 7.51 21.84
C ASN A 327 -5.45 8.73 22.43
N ALA A 328 -6.46 9.26 21.72
CA ALA A 328 -7.20 10.44 22.15
C ALA A 328 -8.03 10.17 23.43
N VAL A 329 -8.62 9.00 23.55
CA VAL A 329 -9.40 8.59 24.74
C VAL A 329 -8.53 8.51 26.00
N LEU A 330 -7.26 8.09 25.86
CA LEU A 330 -6.31 8.02 26.96
C LEU A 330 -5.84 9.39 27.46
N LEU A 331 -5.92 10.45 26.61
CA LEU A 331 -5.50 11.82 26.95
C LEU A 331 -6.63 12.67 27.52
N VAL A 332 -7.90 12.32 27.23
CA VAL A 332 -9.08 13.16 27.57
C VAL A 332 -9.70 12.79 28.93
N GLY A 333 -9.25 11.74 29.54
CA GLY A 333 -9.67 11.55 30.91
C GLY A 333 -10.34 10.23 31.20
N GLY A 334 -9.72 9.56 32.04
CA GLY A 334 -10.46 8.88 33.07
C GLY A 334 -10.46 9.75 34.34
N PRO A 335 -11.48 9.72 35.15
CA PRO A 335 -11.41 10.21 36.51
C PRO A 335 -10.32 9.48 37.29
#